data_93fd4f344a60c0103cd9f3e1cc1de533
#
_entry.id   93fd4f344a60c0103cd9f3e1cc1de533
#
_cell.length_a   1.000
_cell.length_b   1.000
_cell.length_c   1.000
_cell.angle_alpha   90.00
_cell.angle_beta   90.00
_cell.angle_gamma   90.00
#
_symmetry.space_group_name_H-M   'P 1'
#
loop_
_entity.id
_entity.type
_entity.pdbx_description
1 polymer ?
#
loop_
_entity_poly.entity_id
_entity_poly.type
_entity_poly.pdbx_seq_one_letter_code
_entity_poly.pdbx_strand_id
1 'polypeptide(L)'
;LEFCQKLAGLSILCVATFNQATFEENLLFTHKGISGPAILQISSYWQRGETITLDLLPGFDLIAHLKEQQAFRPRTELTTILSSLLPRNFVRAICDMPMGGKPLANQPINRLQANGRDSIVAKLKSWTIIPSGTEGYRKAEVAVGGVDTVGLSSKTMEALQVQGLFFIGEAVDVTGPLGGYNFQWAWASGFCAGQYA
;
A
#
# COMPACT_ATOMS: atom_id res chain seq x y z
N LEU A 1 -4.09 -4.52 -14.82
CA LEU A 1 -5.35 -3.82 -14.62
C LEU A 1 -6.53 -4.78 -14.49
N GLU A 2 -6.68 -5.78 -15.35
CA GLU A 2 -7.78 -6.76 -15.34
C GLU A 2 -7.94 -7.49 -13.99
N PHE A 3 -6.83 -7.85 -13.34
CA PHE A 3 -6.83 -8.44 -12.00
C PHE A 3 -7.52 -7.53 -10.96
N CYS A 4 -7.19 -6.25 -10.95
CA CYS A 4 -7.79 -5.28 -10.02
C CYS A 4 -9.28 -5.07 -10.31
N GLN A 5 -9.68 -5.04 -11.59
CA GLN A 5 -11.08 -4.87 -11.98
C GLN A 5 -11.97 -6.01 -11.47
N LYS A 6 -11.48 -7.25 -11.51
CA LYS A 6 -12.19 -8.44 -10.97
C LYS A 6 -12.39 -8.37 -9.45
N LEU A 7 -11.55 -7.59 -8.76
CA LEU A 7 -11.54 -7.46 -7.30
C LEU A 7 -12.03 -6.09 -6.82
N ALA A 8 -12.54 -5.25 -7.72
CA ALA A 8 -12.95 -3.89 -7.38
C ALA A 8 -13.94 -3.86 -6.21
N GLY A 9 -13.67 -2.99 -5.22
CA GLY A 9 -14.40 -2.90 -3.96
C GLY A 9 -13.87 -3.80 -2.84
N LEU A 10 -12.92 -4.70 -3.13
CA LEU A 10 -12.32 -5.55 -2.11
C LEU A 10 -11.21 -4.81 -1.37
N SER A 11 -11.24 -4.90 -0.04
CA SER A 11 -10.21 -4.36 0.84
C SER A 11 -9.49 -5.47 1.60
N ILE A 12 -8.16 -5.35 1.75
CA ILE A 12 -7.31 -6.32 2.45
C ILE A 12 -6.28 -5.55 3.28
N LEU A 13 -6.13 -5.91 4.56
CA LEU A 13 -5.02 -5.42 5.37
C LEU A 13 -3.69 -5.86 4.76
N CYS A 14 -2.75 -4.93 4.62
CA CYS A 14 -1.42 -5.25 4.11
C CYS A 14 -0.36 -4.36 4.75
N VAL A 15 0.89 -4.79 4.61
CA VAL A 15 2.05 -3.91 4.78
C VAL A 15 2.56 -3.55 3.40
N ALA A 16 2.50 -2.26 3.05
CA ALA A 16 3.07 -1.71 1.82
C ALA A 16 4.45 -1.12 2.13
N THR A 17 5.47 -1.53 1.37
CA THR A 17 6.86 -1.10 1.58
C THR A 17 7.47 -0.54 0.29
N PHE A 18 8.14 0.59 0.42
CA PHE A 18 8.97 1.18 -0.61
C PHE A 18 10.20 1.82 0.04
N ASN A 19 11.39 1.34 -0.29
CA ASN A 19 12.64 1.73 0.36
C ASN A 19 12.53 1.60 1.90
N GLN A 20 12.67 2.70 2.63
CA GLN A 20 12.55 2.72 4.09
C GLN A 20 11.13 3.04 4.58
N ALA A 21 10.24 3.46 3.68
CA ALA A 21 8.85 3.76 4.02
C ALA A 21 8.02 2.47 4.10
N THR A 22 7.26 2.32 5.18
CA THR A 22 6.42 1.15 5.43
C THR A 22 5.12 1.59 6.08
N PHE A 23 3.99 1.10 5.55
CA PHE A 23 2.66 1.41 6.06
C PHE A 23 1.84 0.14 6.19
N GLU A 24 1.35 -0.13 7.40
CA GLU A 24 0.45 -1.24 7.70
C GLU A 24 -0.97 -0.70 7.78
N GLU A 25 -1.72 -0.86 6.70
CA GLU A 25 -3.07 -0.35 6.51
C GLU A 25 -3.82 -1.14 5.43
N ASN A 26 -5.06 -0.79 5.17
CA ASN A 26 -5.84 -1.44 4.13
C ASN A 26 -5.41 -1.05 2.71
N LEU A 27 -5.21 -2.06 1.87
CA LEU A 27 -5.21 -1.97 0.41
C LEU A 27 -6.64 -2.06 -0.11
N LEU A 28 -7.03 -1.25 -1.08
CA LEU A 28 -8.31 -1.31 -1.78
C LEU A 28 -8.08 -1.58 -3.28
N PHE A 29 -8.72 -2.62 -3.80
CA PHE A 29 -8.79 -2.85 -5.25
C PHE A 29 -9.88 -1.98 -5.87
N THR A 30 -9.55 -1.33 -7.00
CA THR A 30 -10.47 -0.47 -7.76
C THR A 30 -10.49 -0.86 -9.22
N HIS A 31 -11.44 -0.33 -9.99
CA HIS A 31 -11.49 -0.53 -11.45
C HIS A 31 -10.28 0.03 -12.20
N LYS A 32 -9.53 0.93 -11.56
CA LYS A 32 -8.36 1.61 -12.16
C LYS A 32 -7.02 1.11 -11.63
N GLY A 33 -7.03 0.24 -10.63
CA GLY A 33 -5.83 -0.27 -10.00
C GLY A 33 -6.02 -0.50 -8.51
N ILE A 34 -5.03 -0.10 -7.73
CA ILE A 34 -5.02 -0.20 -6.27
C ILE A 34 -5.09 1.18 -5.62
N SER A 35 -5.72 1.24 -4.46
CA SER A 35 -5.91 2.42 -3.62
C SER A 35 -5.98 1.99 -2.15
N GLY A 36 -6.57 2.79 -1.30
CA GLY A 36 -6.70 2.56 0.13
C GLY A 36 -5.56 3.18 0.92
N PRO A 37 -5.69 3.28 2.25
CA PRO A 37 -4.76 4.02 3.10
C PRO A 37 -3.29 3.62 2.93
N ALA A 38 -2.98 2.32 2.83
CA ALA A 38 -1.62 1.84 2.60
C ALA A 38 -1.02 2.38 1.29
N ILE A 39 -1.82 2.40 0.22
CA ILE A 39 -1.36 2.84 -1.11
C ILE A 39 -1.30 4.35 -1.21
N LEU A 40 -2.25 5.07 -0.62
CA LEU A 40 -2.23 6.53 -0.58
C LEU A 40 -0.99 7.03 0.14
N GLN A 41 -0.64 6.45 1.29
CA GLN A 41 0.55 6.84 2.04
C GLN A 41 1.84 6.48 1.32
N ILE A 42 1.98 5.23 0.83
CA ILE A 42 3.21 4.82 0.14
C ILE A 42 3.42 5.59 -1.18
N SER A 43 2.35 6.06 -1.84
CA SER A 43 2.43 6.82 -3.09
C SER A 43 3.15 8.17 -2.94
N SER A 44 3.21 8.74 -1.74
CA SER A 44 3.96 9.96 -1.43
C SER A 44 5.48 9.74 -1.45
N TYR A 45 5.94 8.51 -1.36
CA TYR A 45 7.35 8.13 -1.37
C TYR A 45 7.78 7.46 -2.67
N TRP A 46 6.81 6.81 -3.37
CA TRP A 46 7.07 6.02 -4.56
C TRP A 46 7.44 6.90 -5.76
N GLN A 47 8.40 6.41 -6.56
CA GLN A 47 8.81 7.04 -7.81
C GLN A 47 8.40 6.19 -9.02
N ARG A 48 8.07 6.86 -10.12
CA ARG A 48 7.57 6.20 -11.32
C ARG A 48 8.57 5.19 -11.88
N GLY A 49 8.11 3.97 -12.11
CA GLY A 49 8.93 2.85 -12.61
C GLY A 49 9.53 1.98 -11.51
N GLU A 50 9.43 2.38 -10.25
CA GLU A 50 9.95 1.60 -9.13
C GLU A 50 8.91 0.61 -8.57
N THR A 51 9.39 -0.34 -7.80
CA THR A 51 8.62 -1.47 -7.29
C THR A 51 8.14 -1.21 -5.87
N ILE A 52 6.84 -1.39 -5.62
CA ILE A 52 6.25 -1.48 -4.28
C ILE A 52 6.11 -2.95 -3.91
N THR A 53 6.44 -3.30 -2.68
CA THR A 53 6.23 -4.65 -2.12
C THR A 53 5.07 -4.66 -1.15
N LEU A 54 4.19 -5.66 -1.27
CA LEU A 54 3.01 -5.84 -0.43
C LEU A 54 3.11 -7.17 0.33
N ASP A 55 3.01 -7.12 1.66
CA ASP A 55 2.71 -8.28 2.51
C ASP A 55 1.21 -8.26 2.83
N LEU A 56 0.47 -9.25 2.32
CA LEU A 56 -0.99 -9.34 2.48
C LEU A 56 -1.41 -10.18 3.70
N LEU A 57 -0.44 -10.67 4.46
CA LEU A 57 -0.63 -11.44 5.69
C LEU A 57 0.41 -10.99 6.74
N PRO A 58 0.42 -9.71 7.15
CA PRO A 58 1.42 -9.20 8.08
C PRO A 58 1.39 -9.99 9.39
N GLY A 59 2.58 -10.26 9.94
CA GLY A 59 2.73 -11.00 11.19
C GLY A 59 2.37 -12.50 11.14
N PHE A 60 1.90 -13.02 9.99
CA PHE A 60 1.46 -14.42 9.87
C PHE A 60 2.50 -15.30 9.18
N ASP A 61 2.86 -16.43 9.81
CA ASP A 61 3.75 -17.44 9.22
C ASP A 61 2.96 -18.39 8.29
N LEU A 62 2.82 -17.96 7.04
CA LEU A 62 2.12 -18.73 6.01
C LEU A 62 2.81 -20.07 5.72
N ILE A 63 4.15 -20.13 5.79
CA ILE A 63 4.90 -21.37 5.51
C ILE A 63 4.59 -22.44 6.55
N ALA A 64 4.67 -22.10 7.83
CA ALA A 64 4.33 -23.00 8.93
C ALA A 64 2.87 -23.47 8.82
N HIS A 65 1.94 -22.54 8.57
CA HIS A 65 0.53 -22.85 8.39
C HIS A 65 0.27 -23.84 7.25
N LEU A 66 0.85 -23.62 6.06
CA LEU A 66 0.68 -24.52 4.93
C LEU A 66 1.26 -25.91 5.21
N LYS A 67 2.39 -26.03 5.92
CA LYS A 67 2.96 -27.31 6.33
C LYS A 67 2.06 -28.04 7.32
N GLU A 68 1.51 -27.33 8.29
CA GLU A 68 0.55 -27.86 9.25
C GLU A 68 -0.71 -28.39 8.55
N GLN A 69 -1.32 -27.60 7.67
CA GLN A 69 -2.49 -28.03 6.90
C GLN A 69 -2.19 -29.24 6.00
N GLN A 70 -0.99 -29.32 5.44
CA GLN A 70 -0.57 -30.48 4.65
C GLN A 70 -0.47 -31.75 5.50
N ALA A 71 -0.06 -31.64 6.75
CA ALA A 71 0.01 -32.77 7.69
C ALA A 71 -1.38 -33.21 8.18
N PHE A 72 -2.22 -32.26 8.59
CA PHE A 72 -3.50 -32.58 9.25
C PHE A 72 -4.68 -32.74 8.28
N ARG A 73 -4.67 -32.04 7.13
CA ARG A 73 -5.76 -32.01 6.13
C ARG A 73 -5.25 -32.15 4.70
N PRO A 74 -4.53 -33.24 4.36
CA PRO A 74 -3.77 -33.38 3.11
C PRO A 74 -4.63 -33.30 1.84
N ARG A 75 -5.93 -33.59 1.93
CA ARG A 75 -6.85 -33.57 0.78
C ARG A 75 -7.59 -32.24 0.61
N THR A 76 -7.41 -31.29 1.55
CA THR A 76 -8.07 -29.99 1.46
C THR A 76 -7.44 -29.17 0.33
N GLU A 77 -8.27 -28.50 -0.45
CA GLU A 77 -7.82 -27.61 -1.52
C GLU A 77 -7.09 -26.37 -0.96
N LEU A 78 -6.03 -25.95 -1.64
CA LEU A 78 -5.28 -24.74 -1.29
C LEU A 78 -6.19 -23.51 -1.20
N THR A 79 -7.13 -23.35 -2.13
CA THR A 79 -8.11 -22.24 -2.12
C THR A 79 -8.97 -22.23 -0.86
N THR A 80 -9.35 -23.40 -0.34
CA THR A 80 -10.12 -23.52 0.92
C THR A 80 -9.29 -23.07 2.11
N ILE A 81 -8.04 -23.51 2.18
CA ILE A 81 -7.10 -23.14 3.26
C ILE A 81 -6.85 -21.63 3.26
N LEU A 82 -6.51 -21.07 2.11
CA LEU A 82 -6.22 -19.63 2.01
C LEU A 82 -7.46 -18.77 2.22
N SER A 83 -8.68 -19.28 1.91
CA SER A 83 -9.94 -18.56 2.13
C SER A 83 -10.34 -18.46 3.60
N SER A 84 -9.66 -19.15 4.51
CA SER A 84 -9.78 -18.91 5.96
C SER A 84 -8.97 -17.69 6.43
N LEU A 85 -8.01 -17.23 5.62
CA LEU A 85 -7.10 -16.13 5.94
C LEU A 85 -7.42 -14.85 5.15
N LEU A 86 -7.90 -14.99 3.91
CA LEU A 86 -8.10 -13.91 2.95
C LEU A 86 -9.46 -14.04 2.26
N PRO A 87 -10.02 -12.94 1.73
CA PRO A 87 -11.30 -12.97 1.03
C PRO A 87 -11.30 -13.96 -0.13
N ARG A 88 -12.34 -14.79 -0.22
CA ARG A 88 -12.45 -15.91 -1.16
C ARG A 88 -12.25 -15.51 -2.63
N ASN A 89 -12.81 -14.34 -3.01
CA ASN A 89 -12.66 -13.85 -4.39
C ASN A 89 -11.21 -13.51 -4.73
N PHE A 90 -10.48 -12.93 -3.77
CA PHE A 90 -9.05 -12.66 -3.92
C PHE A 90 -8.25 -13.95 -4.04
N VAL A 91 -8.50 -14.91 -3.14
CA VAL A 91 -7.81 -16.21 -3.13
C VAL A 91 -8.00 -16.94 -4.46
N ARG A 92 -9.21 -16.96 -5.01
CA ARG A 92 -9.46 -17.54 -6.33
C ARG A 92 -8.66 -16.82 -7.41
N ALA A 93 -8.77 -15.50 -7.48
CA ALA A 93 -8.07 -14.71 -8.48
C ALA A 93 -6.55 -14.89 -8.44
N ILE A 94 -5.94 -14.98 -7.24
CA ILE A 94 -4.50 -15.15 -7.11
C ILE A 94 -4.06 -16.58 -7.43
N CYS A 95 -4.84 -17.60 -7.06
CA CYS A 95 -4.54 -19.00 -7.38
C CYS A 95 -4.75 -19.34 -8.86
N ASP A 96 -5.59 -18.59 -9.57
CA ASP A 96 -5.78 -18.72 -11.02
C ASP A 96 -4.65 -18.09 -11.83
N MET A 97 -3.84 -17.23 -11.22
CA MET A 97 -2.65 -16.70 -11.87
C MET A 97 -1.65 -17.82 -12.15
N PRO A 98 -1.00 -17.84 -13.32
CA PRO A 98 0.04 -18.83 -13.61
C PRO A 98 1.21 -18.64 -12.64
N MET A 99 1.41 -19.64 -11.77
CA MET A 99 2.51 -19.72 -10.82
C MET A 99 3.36 -20.94 -11.17
N GLY A 100 4.57 -20.71 -11.64
CA GLY A 100 5.45 -21.81 -12.07
C GLY A 100 4.90 -22.65 -13.23
N GLY A 101 4.01 -22.07 -14.06
CA GLY A 101 3.48 -22.68 -15.28
C GLY A 101 2.08 -23.27 -15.20
N LYS A 102 1.49 -23.46 -14.01
CA LYS A 102 0.11 -23.98 -13.87
C LYS A 102 -0.65 -23.22 -12.78
N PRO A 103 -1.96 -22.98 -12.95
CA PRO A 103 -2.80 -22.48 -11.87
C PRO A 103 -2.79 -23.41 -10.66
N LEU A 104 -2.79 -22.85 -9.47
CA LEU A 104 -2.85 -23.60 -8.22
C LEU A 104 -4.28 -23.77 -7.69
N ALA A 105 -5.27 -23.20 -8.37
CA ALA A 105 -6.68 -23.35 -8.02
C ALA A 105 -7.10 -24.82 -8.02
N ASN A 106 -7.93 -25.20 -7.05
CA ASN A 106 -8.48 -26.55 -6.86
C ASN A 106 -7.44 -27.67 -6.67
N GLN A 107 -6.20 -27.33 -6.36
CA GLN A 107 -5.17 -28.33 -6.08
C GLN A 107 -5.21 -28.72 -4.59
N PRO A 108 -5.36 -30.01 -4.24
CA PRO A 108 -5.18 -30.50 -2.86
C PRO A 108 -3.78 -30.18 -2.34
N ILE A 109 -3.69 -29.80 -1.05
CA ILE A 109 -2.42 -29.29 -0.49
C ILE A 109 -1.32 -30.36 -0.48
N ASN A 110 -1.65 -31.65 -0.40
CA ASN A 110 -0.65 -32.73 -0.48
C ASN A 110 0.00 -32.86 -1.87
N ARG A 111 -0.59 -32.29 -2.92
CA ARG A 111 -0.03 -32.24 -4.27
C ARG A 111 0.74 -30.94 -4.54
N LEU A 112 0.71 -30.00 -3.61
CA LEU A 112 1.44 -28.73 -3.74
C LEU A 112 2.93 -29.00 -3.58
N GLN A 113 3.67 -28.86 -4.68
CA GLN A 113 5.13 -29.00 -4.71
C GLN A 113 5.80 -27.78 -4.04
N ALA A 114 7.07 -27.93 -3.66
CA ALA A 114 7.82 -26.87 -3.00
C ALA A 114 7.82 -25.55 -3.78
N ASN A 115 8.08 -25.60 -5.09
CA ASN A 115 8.07 -24.43 -5.96
C ASN A 115 6.69 -23.75 -6.04
N GLY A 116 5.59 -24.50 -6.06
CA GLY A 116 4.23 -23.95 -6.00
C GLY A 116 3.94 -23.29 -4.66
N ARG A 117 4.38 -23.91 -3.55
CA ARG A 117 4.28 -23.32 -2.22
C ARG A 117 5.09 -22.02 -2.11
N ASP A 118 6.34 -22.03 -2.56
CA ASP A 118 7.20 -20.85 -2.50
C ASP A 118 6.64 -19.71 -3.37
N SER A 119 6.06 -20.06 -4.53
CA SER A 119 5.40 -19.08 -5.41
C SER A 119 4.18 -18.43 -4.74
N ILE A 120 3.30 -19.20 -4.08
CA ILE A 120 2.13 -18.61 -3.40
C ILE A 120 2.54 -17.81 -2.17
N VAL A 121 3.56 -18.26 -1.43
CA VAL A 121 4.12 -17.53 -0.30
C VAL A 121 4.69 -16.20 -0.76
N ALA A 122 5.50 -16.17 -1.81
CA ALA A 122 6.04 -14.95 -2.39
C ALA A 122 4.93 -13.99 -2.83
N LYS A 123 3.86 -14.49 -3.47
CA LYS A 123 2.71 -13.68 -3.89
C LYS A 123 1.91 -13.10 -2.74
N LEU A 124 1.85 -13.77 -1.60
CA LEU A 124 1.04 -13.31 -0.46
C LEU A 124 1.86 -12.54 0.57
N LYS A 125 3.16 -12.83 0.70
CA LYS A 125 4.05 -12.20 1.69
C LYS A 125 5.00 -11.15 1.12
N SER A 126 5.21 -11.16 -0.20
CA SER A 126 6.18 -10.27 -0.87
C SER A 126 5.73 -9.97 -2.29
N TRP A 127 4.44 -9.61 -2.46
CA TRP A 127 3.90 -9.32 -3.77
C TRP A 127 4.48 -8.01 -4.30
N THR A 128 5.30 -8.11 -5.33
CA THR A 128 5.91 -6.97 -6.00
C THR A 128 5.00 -6.45 -7.11
N ILE A 129 4.79 -5.15 -7.13
CA ILE A 129 4.03 -4.44 -8.16
C ILE A 129 4.82 -3.22 -8.63
N ILE A 130 4.71 -2.92 -9.92
CA ILE A 130 5.24 -1.68 -10.52
C ILE A 130 4.05 -0.88 -11.01
N PRO A 131 3.60 0.14 -10.26
CA PRO A 131 2.52 0.99 -10.73
C PRO A 131 2.91 1.76 -12.00
N SER A 132 1.99 1.89 -12.93
CA SER A 132 2.22 2.68 -14.16
C SER A 132 2.16 4.19 -13.93
N GLY A 133 1.55 4.61 -12.81
CA GLY A 133 1.39 6.01 -12.42
C GLY A 133 0.34 6.18 -11.35
N THR A 134 0.03 7.43 -11.01
CA THR A 134 -1.04 7.84 -10.10
C THR A 134 -2.22 8.42 -10.88
N GLU A 135 -3.39 8.58 -10.23
CA GLU A 135 -4.56 9.26 -10.80
C GLU A 135 -4.36 10.79 -10.94
N GLY A 136 -3.27 11.31 -10.36
CA GLY A 136 -2.91 12.73 -10.40
C GLY A 136 -3.82 13.64 -9.57
N TYR A 137 -3.66 14.94 -9.73
CA TYR A 137 -4.33 15.98 -8.93
C TYR A 137 -5.86 15.90 -8.89
N ARG A 138 -6.50 15.25 -9.85
CA ARG A 138 -7.97 15.08 -9.86
C ARG A 138 -8.47 14.16 -8.74
N LYS A 139 -7.60 13.34 -8.15
CA LYS A 139 -7.92 12.34 -7.13
C LYS A 139 -7.01 12.43 -5.91
N ALA A 140 -5.98 13.27 -5.96
CA ALA A 140 -5.07 13.46 -4.84
C ALA A 140 -5.83 14.06 -3.64
N GLU A 141 -5.63 13.49 -2.47
CA GLU A 141 -6.08 14.04 -1.18
C GLU A 141 -5.00 14.92 -0.57
N VAL A 142 -3.74 14.69 -0.95
CA VAL A 142 -2.56 15.47 -0.57
C VAL A 142 -1.59 15.48 -1.74
N ALA A 143 -0.82 16.54 -1.87
CA ALA A 143 0.26 16.65 -2.85
C ALA A 143 1.63 16.65 -2.14
N VAL A 144 2.61 16.02 -2.77
CA VAL A 144 4.02 16.06 -2.36
C VAL A 144 4.74 17.14 -3.16
N GLY A 145 5.64 17.85 -2.52
CA GLY A 145 6.33 19.01 -3.07
C GLY A 145 5.70 20.32 -2.62
N GLY A 146 6.41 21.40 -2.85
CA GLY A 146 6.00 22.74 -2.42
C GLY A 146 7.21 23.61 -2.11
N VAL A 147 7.02 24.66 -1.31
CA VAL A 147 8.09 25.53 -0.84
C VAL A 147 8.93 24.77 0.17
N ASP A 148 10.25 24.70 -0.09
CA ASP A 148 11.20 24.01 0.79
C ASP A 148 11.22 24.66 2.19
N THR A 149 11.08 23.84 3.21
CA THR A 149 11.09 24.25 4.62
C THR A 149 12.39 24.93 5.06
N VAL A 150 13.52 24.63 4.41
CA VAL A 150 14.83 25.26 4.67
C VAL A 150 14.79 26.76 4.38
N GLY A 151 13.95 27.19 3.44
CA GLY A 151 13.76 28.60 3.09
C GLY A 151 12.81 29.37 4.00
N LEU A 152 12.25 28.73 5.04
CA LEU A 152 11.22 29.31 5.90
C LEU A 152 11.67 29.38 7.37
N SER A 153 11.21 30.40 8.06
CA SER A 153 11.31 30.51 9.52
C SER A 153 10.34 29.51 10.17
N SER A 154 10.84 28.53 10.88
CA SER A 154 10.00 27.57 11.64
C SER A 154 9.18 28.23 12.75
N LYS A 155 9.49 29.47 13.14
CA LYS A 155 8.82 30.24 14.17
C LYS A 155 7.68 31.11 13.63
N THR A 156 7.84 31.64 12.40
CA THR A 156 6.90 32.61 11.83
C THR A 156 6.26 32.17 10.55
N MET A 157 6.74 31.13 9.89
CA MET A 157 6.38 30.71 8.53
C MET A 157 6.75 31.76 7.45
N GLU A 158 7.55 32.76 7.78
CA GLU A 158 8.02 33.79 6.86
C GLU A 158 9.20 33.27 6.02
N ALA A 159 9.26 33.66 4.76
CA ALA A 159 10.40 33.37 3.89
C ALA A 159 11.68 34.08 4.41
N LEU A 160 12.78 33.34 4.58
CA LEU A 160 14.04 33.90 5.10
C LEU A 160 14.65 34.94 4.16
N GLN A 161 14.35 34.87 2.86
CA GLN A 161 14.95 35.76 1.84
C GLN A 161 14.03 36.91 1.43
N VAL A 162 12.74 36.88 1.80
CA VAL A 162 11.75 37.89 1.36
C VAL A 162 10.91 38.27 2.57
N GLN A 163 11.20 39.45 3.12
CA GLN A 163 10.44 39.99 4.26
C GLN A 163 8.96 40.21 3.90
N GLY A 164 8.07 39.85 4.80
CA GLY A 164 6.62 39.98 4.66
C GLY A 164 5.96 38.92 3.77
N LEU A 165 6.72 37.92 3.28
CA LEU A 165 6.17 36.80 2.51
C LEU A 165 6.06 35.55 3.37
N PHE A 166 4.86 35.04 3.55
CA PHE A 166 4.57 33.86 4.39
C PHE A 166 4.04 32.70 3.52
N PHE A 167 4.45 31.47 3.85
CA PHE A 167 3.93 30.25 3.23
C PHE A 167 3.38 29.33 4.32
N ILE A 168 2.14 28.82 4.10
CA ILE A 168 1.40 28.01 5.08
C ILE A 168 0.72 26.82 4.41
N GLY A 169 0.33 25.85 5.24
CA GLY A 169 -0.43 24.68 4.79
C GLY A 169 0.30 23.87 3.74
N GLU A 170 -0.42 23.37 2.77
CA GLU A 170 0.08 22.51 1.69
C GLU A 170 0.91 23.25 0.62
N ALA A 171 1.02 24.57 0.71
CA ALA A 171 1.96 25.30 -0.13
C ALA A 171 3.42 25.03 0.27
N VAL A 172 3.64 24.59 1.52
CA VAL A 172 4.93 24.16 2.07
C VAL A 172 5.13 22.68 1.82
N ASP A 173 6.37 22.26 1.51
CA ASP A 173 6.70 20.83 1.33
C ASP A 173 6.70 20.06 2.66
N VAL A 174 5.50 19.89 3.21
CA VAL A 174 5.23 19.12 4.42
C VAL A 174 4.04 18.19 4.15
N THR A 175 4.30 16.90 4.20
CA THR A 175 3.27 15.87 3.98
C THR A 175 3.17 14.98 5.20
N GLY A 176 2.04 15.03 5.88
CA GLY A 176 1.73 14.19 7.03
C GLY A 176 1.01 12.90 6.63
N PRO A 177 1.02 11.88 7.52
CA PRO A 177 0.23 10.65 7.33
C PRO A 177 -1.28 10.95 7.23
N LEU A 178 -2.05 9.97 6.76
CA LEU A 178 -3.51 10.02 6.83
C LEU A 178 -3.98 10.07 8.30
N GLY A 179 -5.16 10.67 8.55
CA GLY A 179 -5.71 10.82 9.90
C GLY A 179 -5.80 12.27 10.38
N GLY A 180 -5.80 13.24 9.45
CA GLY A 180 -6.02 14.66 9.77
C GLY A 180 -4.74 15.46 10.01
N TYR A 181 -3.56 14.85 9.95
CA TYR A 181 -2.29 15.54 10.18
C TYR A 181 -2.03 16.69 9.21
N ASN A 182 -2.41 16.55 7.94
CA ASN A 182 -2.26 17.62 6.94
C ASN A 182 -3.17 18.81 7.24
N PHE A 183 -4.40 18.59 7.72
CA PHE A 183 -5.28 19.64 8.23
C PHE A 183 -4.70 20.31 9.48
N GLN A 184 -4.18 19.51 10.41
CA GLN A 184 -3.54 20.04 11.62
C GLN A 184 -2.35 20.94 11.27
N TRP A 185 -1.51 20.51 10.32
CA TRP A 185 -0.42 21.30 9.79
C TRP A 185 -0.91 22.61 9.17
N ALA A 186 -1.94 22.57 8.31
CA ALA A 186 -2.49 23.74 7.66
C ALA A 186 -3.01 24.76 8.71
N TRP A 187 -3.76 24.32 9.71
CA TRP A 187 -4.23 25.17 10.80
C TRP A 187 -3.10 25.73 11.67
N ALA A 188 -2.14 24.89 12.07
CA ALA A 188 -1.04 25.28 12.93
C ALA A 188 -0.12 26.30 12.25
N SER A 189 0.25 26.04 10.99
CA SER A 189 1.10 26.96 10.23
C SER A 189 0.39 28.29 9.92
N GLY A 190 -0.91 28.25 9.60
CA GLY A 190 -1.72 29.43 9.39
C GLY A 190 -1.86 30.28 10.65
N PHE A 191 -2.17 29.65 11.79
CA PHE A 191 -2.21 30.33 13.08
C PHE A 191 -0.86 30.96 13.44
N CYS A 192 0.22 30.22 13.24
CA CYS A 192 1.58 30.70 13.50
C CYS A 192 1.89 31.96 12.66
N ALA A 193 1.69 31.90 11.34
CA ALA A 193 1.93 33.03 10.46
C ALA A 193 1.09 34.26 10.85
N GLY A 194 -0.19 34.05 11.18
CA GLY A 194 -1.09 35.14 11.58
C GLY A 194 -0.73 35.88 12.87
N GLN A 195 0.25 35.41 13.64
CA GLN A 195 0.80 36.13 14.79
C GLN A 195 1.86 37.15 14.38
N TYR A 196 2.41 37.06 13.17
CA TYR A 196 3.55 37.84 12.70
C TYR A 196 3.30 38.59 11.39
N ALA A 197 2.19 38.27 10.70
CA ALA A 197 1.78 38.92 9.42
C ALA A 197 1.16 40.30 9.61
#